data_36bbdea1baf739cd7ff8962d2ef83e2a
#
_entry.id   36bbdea1baf739cd7ff8962d2ef83e2a
#
_cell.length_a   1.000
_cell.length_b   1.000
_cell.length_c   1.000
_cell.angle_alpha   90.00
_cell.angle_beta   90.00
_cell.angle_gamma   90.00
#
_symmetry.space_group_name_H-M   'P 1'
#
loop_
_entity.id
_entity.type
_entity.pdbx_description
1 polymer ?
#
loop_
_entity_poly.entity_id
_entity_poly.type
_entity_poly.pdbx_seq_one_letter_code
_entity_poly.pdbx_strand_id
1 'polypeptide(L)'
;TFKEENKIKTSGRPLQIKRAFQNVINNSIRYSKKIIISVSSIGDGCEIIIHDDGPGIPSSNYEDVFKPFFTLDPSRNKLKGESGLGLSISRDIIRAHGGDIKLDKSYLGGLRLTITLPI
;
A
#
# COMPACT_ATOMS: atom_id res chain seq x y z
N THR A 1 4.87 -10.72 8.20
CA THR A 1 4.11 -10.87 9.44
C THR A 1 3.05 -9.79 9.53
N PHE A 2 1.83 -10.19 9.74
CA PHE A 2 0.71 -9.27 9.94
C PHE A 2 0.39 -9.17 11.42
N LYS A 3 0.25 -7.95 11.92
CA LYS A 3 -0.06 -7.71 13.33
C LYS A 3 -1.10 -6.60 13.43
N GLU A 4 -2.26 -6.92 13.96
CA GLU A 4 -3.34 -5.96 14.18
C GLU A 4 -3.33 -5.52 15.63
N GLU A 5 -3.01 -4.26 15.89
CA GLU A 5 -2.90 -3.73 17.25
C GLU A 5 -4.18 -3.07 17.72
N ASN A 6 -4.91 -2.42 16.82
CA ASN A 6 -6.13 -1.69 17.15
C ASN A 6 -7.15 -1.84 16.05
N LYS A 7 -8.41 -1.94 16.44
CA LYS A 7 -9.52 -1.86 15.50
C LYS A 7 -9.93 -0.40 15.34
N ILE A 8 -9.70 0.16 14.17
CA ILE A 8 -10.09 1.51 13.85
C ILE A 8 -11.22 1.42 12.83
N LYS A 9 -12.36 2.05 13.14
CA LYS A 9 -13.49 2.11 12.23
C LYS A 9 -13.48 3.43 11.48
N THR A 10 -13.68 3.35 10.19
CA THR A 10 -13.81 4.53 9.33
C THR A 10 -15.08 4.38 8.50
N SER A 11 -15.69 5.50 8.15
CA SER A 11 -16.84 5.48 7.26
C SER A 11 -16.39 5.28 5.82
N GLY A 12 -17.24 4.64 5.02
CA GLY A 12 -16.96 4.37 3.62
C GLY A 12 -17.57 3.07 3.18
N ARG A 13 -17.11 2.56 2.06
CA ARG A 13 -17.56 1.29 1.51
C ARG A 13 -16.63 0.17 1.95
N PRO A 14 -17.02 -0.63 2.94
CA PRO A 14 -16.11 -1.61 3.55
C PRO A 14 -15.46 -2.57 2.55
N LEU A 15 -16.22 -3.03 1.56
CA LEU A 15 -15.70 -3.96 0.56
C LEU A 15 -14.61 -3.33 -0.30
N GLN A 16 -14.79 -2.08 -0.69
CA GLN A 16 -13.80 -1.36 -1.49
C GLN A 16 -12.53 -1.08 -0.70
N ILE A 17 -12.69 -0.64 0.55
CA ILE A 17 -11.54 -0.37 1.43
C ILE A 17 -10.75 -1.66 1.66
N LYS A 18 -11.44 -2.77 1.92
CA LYS A 18 -10.79 -4.07 2.09
C LYS A 18 -9.99 -4.46 0.84
N ARG A 19 -10.55 -4.25 -0.34
CA ARG A 19 -9.86 -4.54 -1.60
C ARG A 19 -8.60 -3.69 -1.76
N ALA A 20 -8.67 -2.40 -1.41
CA ALA A 20 -7.52 -1.52 -1.48
C ALA A 20 -6.39 -2.02 -0.58
N PHE A 21 -6.70 -2.38 0.66
CA PHE A 21 -5.70 -2.91 1.59
C PHE A 21 -5.13 -4.24 1.12
N GLN A 22 -5.97 -5.15 0.63
CA GLN A 22 -5.49 -6.44 0.13
C GLN A 22 -4.53 -6.27 -1.04
N ASN A 23 -4.83 -5.36 -1.96
CA ASN A 23 -3.94 -5.08 -3.09
C ASN A 23 -2.58 -4.58 -2.63
N VAL A 24 -2.56 -3.66 -1.66
CA VAL A 24 -1.33 -3.09 -1.12
C VAL A 24 -0.52 -4.15 -0.37
N ILE A 25 -1.17 -4.92 0.50
CA ILE A 25 -0.51 -5.97 1.29
C ILE A 25 0.05 -7.05 0.37
N ASN A 26 -0.72 -7.50 -0.61
CA ASN A 26 -0.28 -8.52 -1.56
C ASN A 26 0.93 -8.04 -2.35
N ASN A 27 0.95 -6.76 -2.73
CA ASN A 27 2.10 -6.19 -3.42
C ASN A 27 3.35 -6.22 -2.54
N SER A 28 3.23 -5.88 -1.27
CA SER A 28 4.35 -5.91 -0.34
C SER A 28 4.85 -7.34 -0.11
N ILE A 29 3.95 -8.29 0.11
CA ILE A 29 4.30 -9.70 0.35
C ILE A 29 5.03 -10.28 -0.86
N ARG A 30 4.62 -9.92 -2.07
CA ARG A 30 5.16 -10.48 -3.30
C ARG A 30 6.65 -10.24 -3.46
N TYR A 31 7.15 -9.11 -2.96
CA TYR A 31 8.53 -8.67 -3.19
C TYR A 31 9.39 -8.68 -1.93
N SER A 32 8.87 -9.11 -0.79
CA SER A 32 9.60 -9.03 0.47
C SER A 32 9.46 -10.31 1.28
N LYS A 33 10.41 -10.52 2.20
CA LYS A 33 10.38 -11.64 3.14
C LYS A 33 9.75 -11.22 4.45
N LYS A 34 9.85 -9.95 4.81
CA LYS A 34 9.36 -9.41 6.07
C LYS A 34 8.56 -8.16 5.81
N ILE A 35 7.37 -8.07 6.38
CA ILE A 35 6.57 -6.86 6.38
C ILE A 35 6.11 -6.56 7.81
N ILE A 36 6.04 -5.28 8.13
CA ILE A 36 5.55 -4.80 9.43
C ILE A 36 4.45 -3.81 9.14
N ILE A 37 3.27 -4.05 9.70
CA ILE A 37 2.11 -3.18 9.52
C ILE A 37 1.75 -2.56 10.86
N SER A 38 1.64 -1.24 10.91
CA SER A 38 1.20 -0.53 12.10
C SER A 38 0.01 0.36 11.75
N VAL A 39 -0.89 0.52 12.72
CA VAL A 39 -2.09 1.33 12.58
C VAL A 39 -2.15 2.28 13.76
N SER A 40 -2.39 3.56 13.51
CA SER A 40 -2.52 4.55 14.56
C SER A 40 -3.62 5.56 14.24
N SER A 41 -4.19 6.15 15.30
CA SER A 41 -5.13 7.25 15.16
C SER A 41 -4.35 8.57 15.14
N ILE A 42 -4.65 9.45 14.20
CA ILE A 42 -4.04 10.76 14.09
C ILE A 42 -5.16 11.79 13.93
N GLY A 43 -5.41 12.56 15.00
CA GLY A 43 -6.50 13.53 14.98
C GLY A 43 -7.82 12.89 14.62
N ASP A 44 -8.46 13.38 13.55
CA ASP A 44 -9.74 12.86 13.06
C ASP A 44 -9.57 11.75 12.01
N GLY A 45 -8.38 11.19 11.90
CA GLY A 45 -8.10 10.17 10.90
C GLY A 45 -7.35 8.98 11.47
N CYS A 46 -7.03 8.04 10.59
CA CYS A 46 -6.13 6.94 10.91
C CYS A 46 -5.01 6.86 9.90
N GLU A 47 -3.88 6.31 10.34
CA GLU A 47 -2.70 6.14 9.51
C GLU A 47 -2.27 4.68 9.57
N ILE A 48 -2.10 4.07 8.43
CA ILE A 48 -1.61 2.70 8.31
C ILE A 48 -0.26 2.76 7.61
N ILE A 49 0.78 2.23 8.26
CA ILE A 49 2.13 2.23 7.70
C ILE A 49 2.56 0.79 7.47
N ILE A 50 3.01 0.50 6.26
CA ILE A 50 3.49 -0.82 5.88
C ILE A 50 4.95 -0.69 5.49
N HIS A 51 5.83 -1.31 6.28
CA HIS A 51 7.25 -1.41 6.01
C HIS A 51 7.57 -2.78 5.41
N ASP A 52 8.43 -2.82 4.41
CA ASP A 52 8.92 -4.09 3.88
C ASP A 52 10.44 -4.07 3.72
N ASP A 53 11.02 -5.27 3.59
CA ASP A 53 12.45 -5.46 3.38
C ASP A 53 12.77 -5.84 1.94
N GLY A 54 11.87 -5.56 1.02
CA GLY A 54 12.05 -5.87 -0.39
C GLY A 54 13.07 -4.95 -1.07
N PRO A 55 13.10 -4.99 -2.41
CA PRO A 55 14.09 -4.19 -3.16
C PRO A 55 13.81 -2.69 -3.13
N GLY A 56 12.64 -2.26 -2.65
CA GLY A 56 12.25 -0.87 -2.68
C GLY A 56 11.93 -0.38 -4.08
N ILE A 57 11.69 0.92 -4.17
CA ILE A 57 11.38 1.59 -5.43
C ILE A 57 12.23 2.85 -5.47
N PRO A 58 12.86 3.17 -6.61
CA PRO A 58 13.57 4.45 -6.74
C PRO A 58 12.60 5.61 -6.48
N SER A 59 13.04 6.62 -5.73
CA SER A 59 12.16 7.74 -5.38
C SER A 59 11.60 8.46 -6.60
N SER A 60 12.34 8.47 -7.71
CA SER A 60 11.88 9.06 -8.96
C SER A 60 10.68 8.31 -9.57
N ASN A 61 10.42 7.10 -9.12
CA ASN A 61 9.30 6.28 -9.61
C ASN A 61 8.12 6.22 -8.65
N TYR A 62 8.13 6.96 -7.54
CA TYR A 62 7.05 6.87 -6.55
C TYR A 62 5.67 7.22 -7.13
N GLU A 63 5.58 8.23 -7.99
CA GLU A 63 4.30 8.53 -8.65
C GLU A 63 4.01 7.58 -9.81
N ASP A 64 5.04 7.11 -10.49
CA ASP A 64 4.87 6.23 -11.64
C ASP A 64 4.21 4.90 -11.29
N VAL A 65 4.50 4.35 -10.11
CA VAL A 65 3.96 3.05 -9.71
C VAL A 65 2.45 3.09 -9.47
N PHE A 66 1.87 4.29 -9.36
CA PHE A 66 0.42 4.44 -9.26
C PHE A 66 -0.27 4.57 -10.62
N LYS A 67 0.49 4.61 -11.70
CA LYS A 67 -0.09 4.65 -13.06
C LYS A 67 -0.57 3.25 -13.45
N PRO A 68 -1.73 3.14 -14.11
CA PRO A 68 -2.22 1.84 -14.57
C PRO A 68 -1.19 1.14 -15.45
N PHE A 69 -1.03 -0.16 -15.25
CA PHE A 69 -0.15 -1.03 -16.02
C PHE A 69 1.35 -0.72 -15.90
N PHE A 70 1.73 0.21 -15.01
CA PHE A 70 3.14 0.48 -14.79
C PHE A 70 3.81 -0.69 -14.04
N THR A 71 5.00 -1.05 -14.45
CA THR A 71 5.83 -2.02 -13.75
C THR A 71 7.30 -1.68 -13.94
N LEU A 72 8.11 -1.91 -12.89
CA LEU A 72 9.57 -1.74 -12.96
C LEU A 72 10.23 -2.91 -13.69
N ASP A 73 9.62 -4.10 -13.67
CA ASP A 73 10.12 -5.30 -14.30
C ASP A 73 8.98 -6.05 -14.96
N PRO A 74 8.75 -5.82 -16.28
CA PRO A 74 7.66 -6.47 -17.00
C PRO A 74 7.70 -7.99 -17.00
N SER A 75 8.88 -8.60 -17.10
CA SER A 75 8.97 -10.05 -17.11
C SER A 75 8.62 -10.65 -15.77
N ARG A 76 9.06 -10.02 -14.68
CA ARG A 76 8.73 -10.43 -13.32
C ARG A 76 7.23 -10.29 -13.04
N ASN A 77 6.63 -9.24 -13.55
CA ASN A 77 5.20 -8.98 -13.41
C ASN A 77 4.39 -10.10 -14.06
N LYS A 78 4.74 -10.50 -15.28
CA LYS A 78 4.08 -11.60 -15.97
C LYS A 78 4.19 -12.91 -15.21
N LEU A 79 5.37 -13.23 -14.70
CA LEU A 79 5.60 -14.47 -13.97
C LEU A 79 4.75 -14.57 -12.71
N LYS A 80 4.44 -13.46 -12.09
CA LYS A 80 3.65 -13.43 -10.87
C LYS A 80 2.17 -13.16 -11.08
N GLY A 81 1.75 -13.01 -12.33
CA GLY A 81 0.35 -12.82 -12.66
C GLY A 81 -0.20 -11.45 -12.27
N GLU A 82 0.65 -10.47 -12.09
CA GLU A 82 0.21 -9.11 -11.78
C GLU A 82 -0.46 -8.46 -12.97
N SER A 83 -1.54 -7.72 -12.72
CA SER A 83 -2.22 -6.95 -13.74
C SER A 83 -1.59 -5.58 -14.00
N GLY A 84 -0.78 -5.10 -13.06
CA GLY A 84 -0.25 -3.74 -13.11
C GLY A 84 -1.25 -2.68 -12.70
N LEU A 85 -2.38 -3.09 -12.11
CA LEU A 85 -3.44 -2.18 -11.70
C LEU A 85 -3.58 -2.04 -10.17
N GLY A 86 -2.92 -2.93 -9.40
CA GLY A 86 -3.15 -3.01 -7.96
C GLY A 86 -3.00 -1.69 -7.21
N LEU A 87 -1.86 -1.02 -7.35
CA LEU A 87 -1.62 0.23 -6.63
C LEU A 87 -2.46 1.38 -7.16
N SER A 88 -2.71 1.46 -8.47
CA SER A 88 -3.55 2.51 -9.03
C SER A 88 -5.00 2.41 -8.52
N ILE A 89 -5.55 1.20 -8.47
CA ILE A 89 -6.89 0.95 -7.95
C ILE A 89 -6.96 1.29 -6.46
N SER A 90 -5.96 0.86 -5.68
CA SER A 90 -5.91 1.14 -4.25
C SER A 90 -5.90 2.63 -3.96
N ARG A 91 -5.06 3.39 -4.68
CA ARG A 91 -4.97 4.83 -4.49
C ARG A 91 -6.29 5.52 -4.84
N ASP A 92 -6.93 5.10 -5.94
CA ASP A 92 -8.22 5.67 -6.36
C ASP A 92 -9.28 5.43 -5.29
N ILE A 93 -9.36 4.23 -4.74
CA ILE A 93 -10.32 3.90 -3.69
C ILE A 93 -10.05 4.73 -2.43
N ILE A 94 -8.81 4.80 -1.99
CA ILE A 94 -8.42 5.54 -0.79
C ILE A 94 -8.71 7.03 -0.97
N ARG A 95 -8.38 7.60 -2.14
CA ARG A 95 -8.67 9.01 -2.43
C ARG A 95 -10.16 9.30 -2.51
N ALA A 96 -10.95 8.36 -3.02
CA ALA A 96 -12.40 8.50 -3.06
C ALA A 96 -13.01 8.52 -1.66
N HIS A 97 -12.31 8.00 -0.66
CA HIS A 97 -12.72 8.02 0.75
C HIS A 97 -12.08 9.17 1.53
N GLY A 98 -11.43 10.11 0.86
CA GLY A 98 -10.85 11.29 1.48
C GLY A 98 -9.43 11.12 1.99
N GLY A 99 -8.80 9.99 1.71
CA GLY A 99 -7.44 9.71 2.14
C GLY A 99 -6.41 9.79 1.02
N ASP A 100 -5.24 9.23 1.27
CA ASP A 100 -4.18 9.15 0.26
C ASP A 100 -3.21 8.02 0.60
N ILE A 101 -2.38 7.67 -0.38
CA ILE A 101 -1.29 6.71 -0.23
C ILE A 101 0.01 7.41 -0.61
N LYS A 102 1.02 7.30 0.24
CA LYS A 102 2.35 7.88 0.00
C LYS A 102 3.43 6.82 0.16
N LEU A 103 4.51 6.98 -0.58
CA LEU A 103 5.64 6.06 -0.56
C LEU A 103 6.89 6.77 -0.04
N ASP A 104 7.74 6.02 0.65
CA ASP A 104 9.04 6.49 1.11
C ASP A 104 9.93 5.26 1.34
N LYS A 105 11.15 5.49 1.78
CA LYS A 105 12.08 4.41 2.10
C LYS A 105 11.78 3.85 3.49
N SER A 106 11.88 2.52 3.62
CA SER A 106 11.70 1.86 4.90
C SER A 106 13.02 1.69 5.63
N TYR A 107 12.98 1.74 6.97
CA TYR A 107 14.14 1.41 7.79
C TYR A 107 14.54 -0.06 7.65
N LEU A 108 13.64 -0.90 7.11
CA LEU A 108 13.94 -2.31 6.83
C LEU A 108 14.71 -2.50 5.53
N GLY A 109 14.95 -1.44 4.77
CA GLY A 109 15.69 -1.48 3.53
C GLY A 109 14.84 -1.46 2.27
N GLY A 110 13.54 -1.68 2.38
CA GLY A 110 12.62 -1.67 1.26
C GLY A 110 11.76 -0.42 1.22
N LEU A 111 10.45 -0.61 1.07
CA LEU A 111 9.48 0.45 0.89
C LEU A 111 8.67 0.70 2.16
N ARG A 112 8.42 1.97 2.46
CA ARG A 112 7.43 2.39 3.44
C ARG A 112 6.23 2.96 2.70
N LEU A 113 5.10 2.32 2.86
CA LEU A 113 3.84 2.77 2.26
C LEU A 113 2.94 3.27 3.38
N THR A 114 2.45 4.49 3.24
CA THR A 114 1.60 5.13 4.25
C THR A 114 0.23 5.40 3.67
N ILE A 115 -0.80 4.87 4.30
CA ILE A 115 -2.20 5.11 3.94
C ILE A 115 -2.83 5.96 5.03
N THR A 116 -3.44 7.07 4.64
CA THR A 116 -4.21 7.92 5.55
C THR A 116 -5.67 7.88 5.16
N LEU A 117 -6.55 7.80 6.15
CA LEU A 117 -8.00 7.80 5.95
C LEU A 117 -8.65 8.66 7.03
N PRO A 118 -9.69 9.44 6.69
CA PRO A 118 -10.49 10.11 7.71
C PRO A 118 -11.35 9.09 8.46
N ILE A 119 -11.63 9.37 9.70
CA ILE A 119 -12.50 8.55 10.54
C ILE A 119 -13.89 9.18 10.61
#